data_ee20a9f59a1ae1a0f75fca9f62aefa9d
#
_entry.id   ee20a9f59a1ae1a0f75fca9f62aefa9d
#
_cell.length_a   1.000
_cell.length_b   1.000
_cell.length_c   1.000
_cell.angle_alpha   90.00
_cell.angle_beta   90.00
_cell.angle_gamma   90.00
#
_symmetry.space_group_name_H-M   'P 1'
#
loop_
_entity.id
_entity.type
_entity.pdbx_description
1 polymer ?
#
loop_
_entity_poly.entity_id
_entity_poly.type
_entity_poly.pdbx_seq_one_letter_code
_entity_poly.pdbx_strand_id
1 'polypeptide(L)'
;MIQDFEKRYAAARRAVIARRYRRLNDRQREAVLCTEGPLLLLAGAGSGKTTVLINRVDNLLTFGKGSDTDFVPDWATAEDLAFLEDYAAGKIAPAPEDKARQERLCRLEPAAPWTILAITFTNKAAGELKERLGRMCGPAANDIWAATFHSACVRILRRDIERLDLGFTNNFTIYDSDDSRRVIKDILKDMSLDEKDFQPRSVLSIISNAKDEDQSPEEFSHRARSSHDWRMPRIAEIYAG
;
A
#
# COMPACT_ATOMS: atom_id res chain seq x y z
N MET A 1 -15.26 -7.32 38.18
CA MET A 1 -16.49 -7.16 37.38
C MET A 1 -16.25 -6.36 36.08
N ILE A 2 -15.76 -5.14 36.14
CA ILE A 2 -15.54 -4.31 34.93
C ILE A 2 -14.52 -4.95 33.99
N GLN A 3 -13.36 -5.36 34.46
CA GLN A 3 -12.32 -6.03 33.65
C GLN A 3 -12.79 -7.34 33.00
N ASP A 4 -13.72 -8.07 33.65
CA ASP A 4 -14.28 -9.30 33.09
C ASP A 4 -15.26 -8.99 31.95
N PHE A 5 -16.07 -7.93 32.09
CA PHE A 5 -16.97 -7.46 31.06
C PHE A 5 -16.19 -7.03 29.81
N GLU A 6 -15.15 -6.20 29.99
CA GLU A 6 -14.34 -5.68 28.88
C GLU A 6 -13.66 -6.81 28.10
N LYS A 7 -13.03 -7.78 28.81
CA LYS A 7 -12.41 -8.95 28.17
C LYS A 7 -13.41 -9.80 27.39
N ARG A 8 -14.57 -10.05 27.99
CA ARG A 8 -15.62 -10.84 27.32
C ARG A 8 -16.18 -10.10 26.11
N TYR A 9 -16.40 -8.78 26.20
CA TYR A 9 -16.90 -7.98 25.10
C TYR A 9 -15.91 -7.97 23.93
N ALA A 10 -14.63 -7.71 24.18
CA ALA A 10 -13.59 -7.73 23.16
C ALA A 10 -13.48 -9.11 22.50
N ALA A 11 -13.52 -10.19 23.27
CA ALA A 11 -13.49 -11.56 22.76
C ALA A 11 -14.73 -11.89 21.90
N ALA A 12 -15.93 -11.54 22.36
CA ALA A 12 -17.18 -11.76 21.64
C ALA A 12 -17.19 -10.96 20.32
N ARG A 13 -16.81 -9.68 20.35
CA ARG A 13 -16.68 -8.82 19.17
C ARG A 13 -15.71 -9.42 18.15
N ARG A 14 -14.52 -9.85 18.58
CA ARG A 14 -13.53 -10.50 17.72
C ARG A 14 -14.07 -11.78 17.10
N ALA A 15 -14.80 -12.60 17.88
CA ALA A 15 -15.42 -13.82 17.38
C ALA A 15 -16.52 -13.54 16.33
N VAL A 16 -17.34 -12.51 16.56
CA VAL A 16 -18.36 -12.08 15.60
C VAL A 16 -17.72 -11.61 14.29
N ILE A 17 -16.70 -10.77 14.34
CA ILE A 17 -15.97 -10.32 13.14
C ILE A 17 -15.34 -11.51 12.42
N ALA A 18 -14.70 -12.43 13.14
CA ALA A 18 -14.08 -13.63 12.57
C ALA A 18 -15.06 -14.52 11.80
N ARG A 19 -16.35 -14.59 12.22
CA ARG A 19 -17.39 -15.33 11.48
C ARG A 19 -17.64 -14.79 10.08
N ARG A 20 -17.51 -13.49 9.85
CA ARG A 20 -17.64 -12.91 8.51
C ARG A 20 -16.59 -13.51 7.55
N TYR A 21 -15.41 -13.81 8.06
CA TYR A 21 -14.26 -14.33 7.29
C TYR A 21 -14.07 -15.85 7.46
N ARG A 22 -15.10 -16.61 7.84
CA ARG A 22 -15.04 -18.07 8.09
C ARG A 22 -14.65 -18.91 6.87
N ARG A 23 -14.76 -18.36 5.65
CA ARG A 23 -14.35 -19.03 4.40
C ARG A 23 -12.84 -18.99 4.17
N LEU A 24 -12.13 -18.17 4.90
CA LEU A 24 -10.67 -18.10 4.89
C LEU A 24 -10.11 -19.20 5.79
N ASN A 25 -8.93 -19.71 5.44
CA ASN A 25 -8.20 -20.58 6.34
C ASN A 25 -7.69 -19.77 7.56
N ASP A 26 -7.20 -20.47 8.60
CA ASP A 26 -6.84 -19.84 9.86
C ASP A 26 -5.79 -18.75 9.73
N ARG A 27 -4.73 -19.00 8.93
CA ARG A 27 -3.65 -18.01 8.69
C ARG A 27 -4.13 -16.80 7.89
N GLN A 28 -4.96 -17.03 6.88
CA GLN A 28 -5.56 -15.95 6.11
C GLN A 28 -6.48 -15.09 6.99
N ARG A 29 -7.28 -15.73 7.82
CA ARG A 29 -8.20 -15.05 8.75
C ARG A 29 -7.45 -14.27 9.82
N GLU A 30 -6.41 -14.83 10.42
CA GLU A 30 -5.49 -14.15 11.34
C GLU A 30 -4.97 -12.86 10.73
N ALA A 31 -4.45 -12.93 9.50
CA ALA A 31 -3.93 -11.77 8.77
C ALA A 31 -5.00 -10.71 8.46
N VAL A 32 -6.24 -11.11 8.20
CA VAL A 32 -7.36 -10.18 7.95
C VAL A 32 -7.76 -9.46 9.25
N LEU A 33 -7.75 -10.16 10.38
CA LEU A 33 -8.17 -9.63 11.66
C LEU A 33 -7.11 -8.76 12.35
N CYS A 34 -5.83 -8.92 12.00
CA CYS A 34 -4.74 -8.07 12.48
C CYS A 34 -4.78 -6.73 11.74
N THR A 35 -5.28 -5.66 12.37
CA THR A 35 -5.47 -4.35 11.73
C THR A 35 -4.40 -3.33 12.11
N GLU A 36 -3.77 -3.50 13.26
CA GLU A 36 -2.78 -2.57 13.78
C GLU A 36 -1.34 -3.05 13.53
N GLY A 37 -0.45 -2.08 13.33
CA GLY A 37 0.97 -2.30 13.13
C GLY A 37 1.38 -2.90 11.78
N PRO A 38 2.68 -3.06 11.55
CA PRO A 38 3.21 -3.65 10.32
C PRO A 38 2.94 -5.17 10.28
N LEU A 39 2.42 -5.66 9.16
CA LEU A 39 2.16 -7.07 8.92
C LEU A 39 2.86 -7.55 7.67
N LEU A 40 3.74 -8.54 7.78
CA LEU A 40 4.38 -9.23 6.66
C LEU A 40 3.73 -10.59 6.42
N LEU A 41 3.23 -10.81 5.20
CA LEU A 41 2.65 -12.09 4.76
C LEU A 41 3.61 -12.81 3.82
N LEU A 42 4.24 -13.88 4.30
CA LEU A 42 5.06 -14.77 3.49
C LEU A 42 4.18 -15.86 2.87
N ALA A 43 3.98 -15.78 1.55
CA ALA A 43 3.04 -16.66 0.88
C ALA A 43 3.46 -16.94 -0.57
N GLY A 44 3.43 -18.19 -0.98
CA GLY A 44 3.75 -18.63 -2.34
C GLY A 44 2.71 -18.22 -3.40
N ALA A 45 2.97 -18.53 -4.66
CA ALA A 45 1.99 -18.35 -5.74
C ALA A 45 0.72 -19.18 -5.45
N GLY A 46 -0.46 -18.63 -5.76
CA GLY A 46 -1.74 -19.34 -5.54
C GLY A 46 -2.22 -19.43 -4.09
N SER A 47 -1.47 -18.97 -3.11
CA SER A 47 -1.82 -19.03 -1.67
C SER A 47 -2.98 -18.13 -1.24
N GLY A 48 -3.52 -17.31 -2.15
CA GLY A 48 -4.62 -16.41 -1.86
C GLY A 48 -4.22 -15.05 -1.28
N LYS A 49 -2.99 -14.56 -1.49
CA LYS A 49 -2.52 -13.23 -1.05
C LYS A 49 -3.50 -12.10 -1.36
N THR A 50 -3.98 -12.04 -2.60
CA THR A 50 -4.96 -11.04 -3.03
C THR A 50 -6.29 -11.18 -2.29
N THR A 51 -6.71 -12.41 -1.99
CA THR A 51 -7.92 -12.67 -1.20
C THR A 51 -7.76 -12.12 0.22
N VAL A 52 -6.62 -12.33 0.87
CA VAL A 52 -6.31 -11.76 2.19
C VAL A 52 -6.35 -10.24 2.13
N LEU A 53 -5.67 -9.63 1.14
CA LEU A 53 -5.62 -8.17 0.99
C LEU A 53 -7.02 -7.57 0.86
N ILE A 54 -7.88 -8.12 -0.01
CA ILE A 54 -9.24 -7.62 -0.22
C ILE A 54 -10.10 -7.76 1.05
N ASN A 55 -10.03 -8.91 1.72
CA ASN A 55 -10.79 -9.11 2.96
C ASN A 55 -10.25 -8.25 4.11
N ARG A 56 -8.93 -7.96 4.15
CA ARG A 56 -8.35 -7.01 5.10
C ARG A 56 -8.87 -5.59 4.86
N VAL A 57 -8.94 -5.15 3.61
CA VAL A 57 -9.54 -3.86 3.26
C VAL A 57 -11.02 -3.82 3.66
N ASP A 58 -11.81 -4.87 3.37
CA ASP A 58 -13.20 -4.97 3.83
C ASP A 58 -13.31 -4.87 5.37
N ASN A 59 -12.41 -5.52 6.11
CA ASN A 59 -12.37 -5.45 7.57
C ASN A 59 -12.07 -4.03 8.06
N LEU A 60 -11.07 -3.37 7.49
CA LEU A 60 -10.70 -1.99 7.85
C LEU A 60 -11.83 -0.99 7.58
N LEU A 61 -12.53 -1.13 6.45
CA LEU A 61 -13.66 -0.25 6.10
C LEU A 61 -14.89 -0.51 6.94
N THR A 62 -15.15 -1.78 7.26
CA THR A 62 -16.39 -2.18 7.97
C THR A 62 -16.24 -2.03 9.47
N PHE A 63 -15.17 -2.57 10.04
CA PHE A 63 -14.99 -2.70 11.48
C PHE A 63 -13.82 -1.89 12.05
N GLY A 64 -12.92 -1.40 11.20
CA GLY A 64 -11.73 -0.66 11.65
C GLY A 64 -10.84 -1.49 12.56
N LYS A 65 -10.58 -0.98 13.77
CA LYS A 65 -9.78 -1.65 14.81
C LYS A 65 -10.56 -2.71 15.58
N GLY A 66 -11.84 -2.91 15.30
CA GLY A 66 -12.74 -3.73 16.10
C GLY A 66 -12.27 -5.17 16.33
N SER A 67 -11.52 -5.76 15.37
CA SER A 67 -10.97 -7.12 15.49
C SER A 67 -9.63 -7.20 16.23
N ASP A 68 -8.93 -6.08 16.47
CA ASP A 68 -7.54 -6.05 16.94
C ASP A 68 -7.31 -5.09 18.12
N THR A 69 -8.34 -4.90 18.95
CA THR A 69 -8.26 -4.05 20.15
C THR A 69 -9.09 -4.62 21.29
N ASP A 70 -8.64 -4.40 22.51
CA ASP A 70 -9.38 -4.73 23.73
C ASP A 70 -10.24 -3.54 24.22
N PHE A 71 -10.16 -2.38 23.59
CA PHE A 71 -10.98 -1.22 23.93
C PHE A 71 -12.47 -1.54 23.82
N VAL A 72 -13.24 -1.18 24.82
CA VAL A 72 -14.70 -1.32 24.85
C VAL A 72 -15.30 0.07 25.04
N PRO A 73 -16.24 0.50 24.16
CA PRO A 73 -16.88 1.79 24.31
C PRO A 73 -17.69 1.91 25.61
N ASP A 74 -17.67 3.09 26.23
CA ASP A 74 -18.40 3.37 27.49
C ASP A 74 -19.91 3.16 27.36
N TRP A 75 -20.47 3.26 26.17
CA TRP A 75 -21.90 3.02 25.90
C TRP A 75 -22.28 1.54 25.78
N ALA A 76 -21.30 0.63 25.78
CA ALA A 76 -21.56 -0.81 25.66
C ALA A 76 -22.25 -1.36 26.92
N THR A 77 -23.32 -2.11 26.72
CA THR A 77 -24.16 -2.64 27.81
C THR A 77 -24.00 -4.16 27.97
N ALA A 78 -24.49 -4.69 29.09
CA ALA A 78 -24.55 -6.14 29.32
C ALA A 78 -25.47 -6.86 28.28
N GLU A 79 -26.50 -6.18 27.79
CA GLU A 79 -27.37 -6.68 26.71
C GLU A 79 -26.60 -6.77 25.38
N ASP A 80 -25.73 -5.80 25.09
CA ASP A 80 -24.89 -5.82 23.89
C ASP A 80 -23.86 -6.94 23.94
N LEU A 81 -23.28 -7.20 25.11
CA LEU A 81 -22.40 -8.36 25.34
C LEU A 81 -23.15 -9.67 25.09
N ALA A 82 -24.31 -9.86 25.69
CA ALA A 82 -25.13 -11.07 25.50
C ALA A 82 -25.49 -11.27 24.02
N PHE A 83 -25.87 -10.20 23.32
CA PHE A 83 -26.13 -10.24 21.90
C PHE A 83 -24.89 -10.69 21.08
N LEU A 84 -23.70 -10.13 21.35
CA LEU A 84 -22.48 -10.51 20.67
C LEU A 84 -22.10 -11.97 20.94
N GLU A 85 -22.23 -12.45 22.18
CA GLU A 85 -21.95 -13.84 22.55
C GLU A 85 -22.94 -14.81 21.85
N ASP A 86 -24.22 -14.52 21.82
CA ASP A 86 -25.22 -15.35 21.15
C ASP A 86 -25.07 -15.31 19.63
N TYR A 87 -24.72 -14.16 19.06
CA TYR A 87 -24.40 -14.04 17.63
C TYR A 87 -23.14 -14.83 17.27
N ALA A 88 -22.07 -14.73 18.09
CA ALA A 88 -20.84 -15.50 17.91
C ALA A 88 -21.09 -17.01 18.00
N ALA A 89 -21.92 -17.45 18.93
CA ALA A 89 -22.31 -18.84 19.09
C ALA A 89 -23.26 -19.36 18.00
N GLY A 90 -23.81 -18.46 17.14
CA GLY A 90 -24.76 -18.83 16.08
C GLY A 90 -26.16 -19.12 16.56
N LYS A 91 -26.53 -18.69 17.75
CA LYS A 91 -27.87 -18.84 18.31
C LYS A 91 -28.86 -17.85 17.70
N ILE A 92 -28.36 -16.71 17.21
CA ILE A 92 -29.16 -15.68 16.54
C ILE A 92 -29.09 -15.91 15.03
N ALA A 93 -30.24 -16.04 14.39
CA ALA A 93 -30.35 -16.07 12.94
C ALA A 93 -30.11 -14.64 12.39
N PRO A 94 -29.31 -14.45 11.33
CA PRO A 94 -28.98 -13.13 10.83
C PRO A 94 -30.17 -12.46 10.13
N ALA A 95 -31.02 -11.77 10.91
CA ALA A 95 -32.02 -10.85 10.38
C ALA A 95 -31.34 -9.52 9.96
N PRO A 96 -31.92 -8.72 9.05
CA PRO A 96 -31.33 -7.44 8.63
C PRO A 96 -31.05 -6.47 9.79
N GLU A 97 -31.96 -6.37 10.75
CA GLU A 97 -31.81 -5.56 11.97
C GLU A 97 -30.67 -6.05 12.87
N ASP A 98 -30.52 -7.35 13.02
CA ASP A 98 -29.43 -7.95 13.79
C ASP A 98 -28.07 -7.72 13.15
N LYS A 99 -28.04 -7.70 11.82
CA LYS A 99 -26.83 -7.38 11.08
C LYS A 99 -26.39 -5.92 11.30
N ALA A 100 -27.31 -4.98 11.27
CA ALA A 100 -27.04 -3.57 11.53
C ALA A 100 -26.56 -3.36 12.98
N ARG A 101 -27.20 -4.03 13.97
CA ARG A 101 -26.77 -4.02 15.36
C ARG A 101 -25.37 -4.60 15.51
N GLN A 102 -25.11 -5.75 14.91
CA GLN A 102 -23.82 -6.43 14.93
C GLN A 102 -22.71 -5.55 14.34
N GLU A 103 -22.93 -4.92 13.18
CA GLU A 103 -21.96 -4.02 12.58
C GLU A 103 -21.68 -2.82 13.49
N ARG A 104 -22.69 -2.19 14.08
CA ARG A 104 -22.54 -1.08 15.03
C ARG A 104 -21.70 -1.47 16.26
N LEU A 105 -21.99 -2.63 16.88
CA LEU A 105 -21.31 -3.11 18.08
C LEU A 105 -19.85 -3.55 17.81
N CYS A 106 -19.55 -3.96 16.58
CA CYS A 106 -18.23 -4.41 16.17
C CYS A 106 -17.36 -3.30 15.60
N ARG A 107 -17.97 -2.19 15.18
CA ARG A 107 -17.29 -1.10 14.48
C ARG A 107 -16.55 -0.18 15.45
N LEU A 108 -15.25 -0.02 15.22
CA LEU A 108 -14.40 0.89 15.99
C LEU A 108 -13.41 1.59 15.05
N GLU A 109 -13.49 2.91 14.94
CA GLU A 109 -12.62 3.71 14.10
C GLU A 109 -12.42 3.12 12.69
N PRO A 110 -13.46 2.92 11.89
CA PRO A 110 -13.30 2.37 10.55
C PRO A 110 -12.48 3.30 9.68
N ALA A 111 -11.63 2.70 8.85
CA ALA A 111 -10.82 3.47 7.90
C ALA A 111 -11.72 4.16 6.87
N ALA A 112 -11.45 5.42 6.57
CA ALA A 112 -12.08 6.06 5.45
C ALA A 112 -11.46 5.53 4.12
N PRO A 113 -12.25 5.26 3.07
CA PRO A 113 -11.74 4.64 1.84
C PRO A 113 -10.54 5.39 1.24
N TRP A 114 -10.56 6.71 1.24
CA TRP A 114 -9.48 7.57 0.71
C TRP A 114 -8.18 7.55 1.53
N THR A 115 -8.19 6.96 2.72
CA THR A 115 -6.97 6.76 3.53
C THR A 115 -6.28 5.43 3.25
N ILE A 116 -6.86 4.58 2.40
CA ILE A 116 -6.31 3.28 2.03
C ILE A 116 -5.55 3.40 0.73
N LEU A 117 -4.26 3.08 0.78
CA LEU A 117 -3.38 2.95 -0.38
C LEU A 117 -3.02 1.48 -0.60
N ALA A 118 -3.49 0.91 -1.70
CA ALA A 118 -3.23 -0.47 -2.11
C ALA A 118 -2.34 -0.50 -3.36
N ILE A 119 -1.09 -0.91 -3.21
CA ILE A 119 -0.08 -0.85 -4.27
C ILE A 119 0.21 -2.23 -4.85
N THR A 120 0.41 -2.28 -6.17
CA THR A 120 0.86 -3.47 -6.90
C THR A 120 1.89 -3.09 -7.97
N PHE A 121 2.50 -4.09 -8.62
CA PHE A 121 3.59 -3.85 -9.58
C PHE A 121 3.10 -3.58 -11.00
N THR A 122 1.95 -4.12 -11.42
CA THR A 122 1.49 -4.01 -12.82
C THR A 122 0.12 -3.35 -12.92
N ASN A 123 -0.13 -2.64 -14.03
CA ASN A 123 -1.43 -2.03 -14.31
C ASN A 123 -2.55 -3.07 -14.40
N LYS A 124 -2.25 -4.27 -14.92
CA LYS A 124 -3.20 -5.38 -14.95
C LYS A 124 -3.62 -5.78 -13.53
N ALA A 125 -2.64 -6.00 -12.63
CA ALA A 125 -2.93 -6.37 -11.25
C ALA A 125 -3.66 -5.24 -10.49
N ALA A 126 -3.35 -3.96 -10.77
CA ALA A 126 -4.08 -2.84 -10.21
C ALA A 126 -5.54 -2.79 -10.67
N GLY A 127 -5.80 -3.09 -11.96
CA GLY A 127 -7.14 -3.21 -12.50
C GLY A 127 -7.94 -4.35 -11.86
N GLU A 128 -7.35 -5.54 -11.76
CA GLU A 128 -7.96 -6.69 -11.09
C GLU A 128 -8.24 -6.42 -9.60
N LEU A 129 -7.33 -5.72 -8.93
CA LEU A 129 -7.51 -5.33 -7.52
C LEU A 129 -8.70 -4.38 -7.36
N LYS A 130 -8.80 -3.34 -8.20
CA LYS A 130 -9.94 -2.40 -8.19
C LYS A 130 -11.26 -3.11 -8.42
N GLU A 131 -11.33 -3.99 -9.40
CA GLU A 131 -12.55 -4.75 -9.71
C GLU A 131 -12.99 -5.63 -8.53
N ARG A 132 -12.04 -6.33 -7.89
CA ARG A 132 -12.33 -7.18 -6.72
C ARG A 132 -12.74 -6.37 -5.50
N LEU A 133 -12.09 -5.21 -5.25
CA LEU A 133 -12.49 -4.28 -4.20
C LEU A 133 -13.90 -3.73 -4.48
N GLY A 134 -14.21 -3.37 -5.72
CA GLY A 134 -15.55 -2.93 -6.12
C GLY A 134 -16.64 -3.96 -5.84
N ARG A 135 -16.36 -5.24 -6.12
CA ARG A 135 -17.29 -6.34 -5.80
C ARG A 135 -17.47 -6.57 -4.30
N MET A 136 -16.45 -6.36 -3.48
CA MET A 136 -16.48 -6.61 -2.04
C MET A 136 -17.02 -5.41 -1.26
N CYS A 137 -16.51 -4.22 -1.53
CA CYS A 137 -16.74 -3.00 -0.74
C CYS A 137 -17.80 -2.07 -1.38
N GLY A 138 -18.28 -2.41 -2.59
CA GLY A 138 -19.26 -1.59 -3.31
C GLY A 138 -18.72 -0.20 -3.69
N PRO A 139 -19.56 0.86 -3.64
CA PRO A 139 -19.21 2.20 -4.08
C PRO A 139 -17.98 2.80 -3.34
N ALA A 140 -17.76 2.41 -2.08
CA ALA A 140 -16.61 2.86 -1.27
C ALA A 140 -15.27 2.49 -1.91
N ALA A 141 -15.21 1.45 -2.75
CA ALA A 141 -13.99 1.04 -3.43
C ALA A 141 -13.48 2.08 -4.44
N ASN A 142 -14.32 2.99 -4.93
CA ASN A 142 -13.93 4.03 -5.88
C ASN A 142 -12.97 5.05 -5.26
N ASP A 143 -13.06 5.26 -3.95
CA ASP A 143 -12.23 6.20 -3.21
C ASP A 143 -10.95 5.55 -2.69
N ILE A 144 -10.82 4.21 -2.77
CA ILE A 144 -9.61 3.50 -2.40
C ILE A 144 -8.53 3.76 -3.45
N TRP A 145 -7.36 4.10 -2.97
CA TRP A 145 -6.23 4.39 -3.84
C TRP A 145 -5.50 3.10 -4.26
N ALA A 146 -6.11 2.33 -5.17
CA ALA A 146 -5.51 1.12 -5.75
C ALA A 146 -4.75 1.47 -7.03
N ALA A 147 -3.42 1.31 -7.03
CA ALA A 147 -2.54 1.78 -8.10
C ALA A 147 -1.25 0.95 -8.19
N THR A 148 -0.46 1.17 -9.25
CA THR A 148 0.94 0.75 -9.25
C THR A 148 1.80 1.73 -8.44
N PHE A 149 3.02 1.31 -8.03
CA PHE A 149 3.97 2.20 -7.38
C PHE A 149 4.17 3.49 -8.18
N HIS A 150 4.46 3.37 -9.48
CA HIS A 150 4.67 4.53 -10.34
C HIS A 150 3.45 5.46 -10.36
N SER A 151 2.25 4.92 -10.53
CA SER A 151 1.04 5.74 -10.57
C SER A 151 0.75 6.43 -9.23
N ALA A 152 1.02 5.75 -8.12
CA ALA A 152 0.88 6.32 -6.78
C ALA A 152 1.89 7.45 -6.56
N CYS A 153 3.17 7.22 -6.89
CA CYS A 153 4.23 8.24 -6.78
C CYS A 153 3.95 9.47 -7.67
N VAL A 154 3.54 9.25 -8.92
CA VAL A 154 3.17 10.37 -9.82
C VAL A 154 2.05 11.22 -9.21
N ARG A 155 1.02 10.60 -8.65
CA ARG A 155 -0.08 11.34 -8.02
C ARG A 155 0.37 12.13 -6.79
N ILE A 156 1.27 11.57 -5.96
CA ILE A 156 1.86 12.27 -4.81
C ILE A 156 2.70 13.45 -5.32
N LEU A 157 3.60 13.23 -6.28
CA LEU A 157 4.46 14.26 -6.81
C LEU A 157 3.66 15.38 -7.51
N ARG A 158 2.61 15.04 -8.28
CA ARG A 158 1.71 16.05 -8.89
C ARG A 158 1.05 16.97 -7.87
N ARG A 159 0.94 16.55 -6.62
CA ARG A 159 0.36 17.37 -5.54
C ARG A 159 1.42 18.15 -4.76
N ASP A 160 2.55 17.52 -4.48
CA ASP A 160 3.46 17.99 -3.42
C ASP A 160 4.89 18.30 -3.91
N ILE A 161 5.26 18.10 -5.21
CA ILE A 161 6.64 18.21 -5.67
C ILE A 161 7.24 19.61 -5.48
N GLU A 162 6.44 20.66 -5.59
CA GLU A 162 6.90 22.04 -5.39
C GLU A 162 7.39 22.30 -3.96
N ARG A 163 6.93 21.50 -2.98
CA ARG A 163 7.37 21.59 -1.59
C ARG A 163 8.78 21.09 -1.34
N LEU A 164 9.32 20.33 -2.31
CA LEU A 164 10.70 19.80 -2.23
C LEU A 164 11.76 20.79 -2.70
N ASP A 165 11.34 21.92 -3.30
CA ASP A 165 12.23 22.97 -3.82
C ASP A 165 13.33 22.45 -4.76
N LEU A 166 12.98 21.45 -5.58
CA LEU A 166 13.88 20.82 -6.55
C LEU A 166 13.82 21.45 -7.96
N GLY A 167 13.15 22.59 -8.10
CA GLY A 167 12.96 23.25 -9.39
C GLY A 167 11.88 22.64 -10.29
N PHE A 168 11.18 21.60 -9.84
CA PHE A 168 10.07 21.00 -10.57
C PHE A 168 8.73 21.67 -10.20
N THR A 169 7.86 21.80 -11.20
CA THR A 169 6.46 22.21 -10.99
C THR A 169 5.54 21.00 -11.04
N ASN A 170 4.30 21.16 -10.59
CA ASN A 170 3.26 20.12 -10.65
C ASN A 170 3.01 19.59 -12.07
N ASN A 171 3.41 20.34 -13.11
CA ASN A 171 3.27 19.99 -14.53
C ASN A 171 4.52 19.31 -15.12
N PHE A 172 5.39 18.72 -14.28
CA PHE A 172 6.57 18.02 -14.77
C PHE A 172 6.25 16.95 -15.83
N THR A 173 7.16 16.77 -16.78
CA THR A 173 7.07 15.72 -17.81
C THR A 173 7.60 14.40 -17.27
N ILE A 174 6.92 13.31 -17.62
CA ILE A 174 7.38 11.94 -17.30
C ILE A 174 8.03 11.41 -18.58
N TYR A 175 9.31 11.11 -18.50
CA TYR A 175 10.04 10.51 -19.62
C TYR A 175 9.83 8.99 -19.63
N ASP A 176 9.62 8.46 -20.81
CA ASP A 176 9.74 7.03 -21.05
C ASP A 176 11.21 6.61 -21.29
N SER A 177 11.43 5.32 -21.56
CA SER A 177 12.78 4.81 -21.78
C SER A 177 13.42 5.34 -23.06
N ASP A 178 12.65 5.75 -24.06
CA ASP A 178 13.15 6.32 -25.32
C ASP A 178 13.49 7.79 -25.15
N ASP A 179 12.64 8.53 -24.41
CA ASP A 179 12.90 9.92 -24.04
C ASP A 179 14.20 10.02 -23.23
N SER A 180 14.33 9.18 -22.19
CA SER A 180 15.53 9.16 -21.35
C SER A 180 16.80 8.85 -22.15
N ARG A 181 16.72 7.91 -23.10
CA ARG A 181 17.86 7.61 -24.01
C ARG A 181 18.18 8.77 -24.93
N ARG A 182 17.18 9.51 -25.38
CA ARG A 182 17.38 10.70 -26.23
C ARG A 182 18.13 11.78 -25.46
N VAL A 183 17.72 12.06 -24.23
CA VAL A 183 18.41 13.03 -23.36
C VAL A 183 19.89 12.67 -23.21
N ILE A 184 20.22 11.41 -22.91
CA ILE A 184 21.63 10.99 -22.81
C ILE A 184 22.37 11.18 -24.13
N LYS A 185 21.76 10.86 -25.29
CA LYS A 185 22.39 11.10 -26.61
C LYS A 185 22.66 12.57 -26.87
N ASP A 186 21.75 13.43 -26.51
CA ASP A 186 21.91 14.88 -26.69
C ASP A 186 23.08 15.40 -25.80
N ILE A 187 23.15 14.97 -24.54
CA ILE A 187 24.27 15.30 -23.65
C ILE A 187 25.59 14.76 -24.19
N LEU A 188 25.66 13.50 -24.66
CA LEU A 188 26.87 12.94 -25.25
C LEU A 188 27.36 13.74 -26.46
N LYS A 189 26.42 14.18 -27.32
CA LYS A 189 26.71 15.02 -28.46
C LYS A 189 27.28 16.39 -28.04
N ASP A 190 26.66 17.01 -27.04
CA ASP A 190 27.09 18.33 -26.56
C ASP A 190 28.49 18.24 -25.90
N MET A 191 28.78 17.12 -25.23
CA MET A 191 30.09 16.84 -24.65
C MET A 191 31.11 16.29 -25.66
N SER A 192 30.75 16.09 -26.92
CA SER A 192 31.59 15.50 -27.98
C SER A 192 32.12 14.10 -27.59
N LEU A 193 31.30 13.29 -26.92
CA LEU A 193 31.62 11.92 -26.51
C LEU A 193 31.09 10.90 -27.54
N ASP A 194 31.88 9.83 -27.82
CA ASP A 194 31.48 8.77 -28.77
C ASP A 194 30.47 7.81 -28.12
N GLU A 195 29.33 7.59 -28.79
CA GLU A 195 28.30 6.62 -28.35
C GLU A 195 28.84 5.18 -28.29
N LYS A 196 29.93 4.84 -28.96
CA LYS A 196 30.56 3.51 -28.87
C LYS A 196 31.19 3.26 -27.50
N ASP A 197 31.80 4.30 -26.93
CA ASP A 197 32.43 4.24 -25.64
C ASP A 197 31.40 4.47 -24.50
N PHE A 198 30.41 5.32 -24.76
CA PHE A 198 29.34 5.71 -23.83
C PHE A 198 27.96 5.31 -24.34
N GLN A 199 27.70 4.01 -24.43
CA GLN A 199 26.39 3.54 -24.90
C GLN A 199 25.26 4.10 -24.01
N PRO A 200 24.29 4.83 -24.60
CA PRO A 200 23.24 5.52 -23.81
C PRO A 200 22.49 4.61 -22.84
N ARG A 201 22.26 3.34 -23.23
CA ARG A 201 21.60 2.35 -22.37
C ARG A 201 22.44 1.99 -21.15
N SER A 202 23.76 1.85 -21.31
CA SER A 202 24.69 1.55 -20.20
C SER A 202 24.82 2.73 -19.27
N VAL A 203 24.95 3.95 -19.81
CA VAL A 203 25.01 5.20 -19.04
C VAL A 203 23.74 5.36 -18.21
N LEU A 204 22.55 5.21 -18.81
CA LEU A 204 21.28 5.27 -18.10
C LEU A 204 21.19 4.23 -16.96
N SER A 205 21.67 3.00 -17.21
CA SER A 205 21.66 1.96 -16.16
C SER A 205 22.55 2.34 -14.97
N ILE A 206 23.72 2.92 -15.23
CA ILE A 206 24.64 3.36 -14.17
C ILE A 206 24.02 4.52 -13.37
N ILE A 207 23.43 5.51 -14.06
CA ILE A 207 22.75 6.64 -13.41
C ILE A 207 21.53 6.16 -12.61
N SER A 208 20.74 5.24 -13.16
CA SER A 208 19.58 4.67 -12.46
C SER A 208 20.01 3.97 -11.16
N ASN A 209 21.06 3.16 -11.22
CA ASN A 209 21.60 2.50 -10.03
C ASN A 209 22.10 3.51 -8.99
N ALA A 210 22.75 4.59 -9.41
CA ALA A 210 23.16 5.65 -8.49
C ALA A 210 21.96 6.34 -7.82
N LYS A 211 20.90 6.60 -8.57
CA LYS A 211 19.65 7.14 -8.03
C LYS A 211 18.94 6.16 -7.07
N ASP A 212 18.96 4.87 -7.39
CA ASP A 212 18.39 3.81 -6.52
C ASP A 212 19.17 3.67 -5.20
N GLU A 213 20.46 4.04 -5.19
CA GLU A 213 21.33 4.11 -4.01
C GLU A 213 21.25 5.49 -3.32
N ASP A 214 20.32 6.37 -3.72
CA ASP A 214 20.15 7.74 -3.21
C ASP A 214 21.41 8.60 -3.31
N GLN A 215 22.22 8.38 -4.36
CA GLN A 215 23.45 9.15 -4.61
C GLN A 215 23.15 10.39 -5.45
N SER A 216 23.46 11.56 -4.91
CA SER A 216 23.45 12.80 -5.70
C SER A 216 24.53 12.78 -6.80
N PRO A 217 24.42 13.65 -7.83
CA PRO A 217 25.47 13.80 -8.85
C PRO A 217 26.84 14.12 -8.26
N GLU A 218 26.90 14.92 -7.18
CA GLU A 218 28.12 15.30 -6.48
C GLU A 218 28.76 14.10 -5.77
N GLU A 219 27.98 13.32 -5.04
CA GLU A 219 28.43 12.10 -4.34
C GLU A 219 28.91 11.05 -5.33
N PHE A 220 28.16 10.87 -6.42
CA PHE A 220 28.55 9.98 -7.50
C PHE A 220 29.87 10.44 -8.16
N SER A 221 30.04 11.74 -8.41
CA SER A 221 31.28 12.31 -8.95
C SER A 221 32.47 12.05 -8.04
N HIS A 222 32.27 12.17 -6.72
CA HIS A 222 33.37 11.89 -5.74
C HIS A 222 33.81 10.42 -5.81
N ARG A 223 32.83 9.49 -5.89
CA ARG A 223 33.12 8.04 -6.01
C ARG A 223 33.72 7.70 -7.38
N ALA A 224 33.27 8.33 -8.44
CA ALA A 224 33.76 8.11 -9.80
C ALA A 224 35.24 8.44 -9.98
N ARG A 225 35.77 9.43 -9.25
CA ARG A 225 37.21 9.80 -9.28
C ARG A 225 38.13 8.69 -8.78
N SER A 226 37.63 7.82 -7.90
CA SER A 226 38.38 6.71 -7.33
C SER A 226 38.16 5.40 -8.13
N SER A 227 37.37 5.43 -9.19
CA SER A 227 37.07 4.26 -10.00
C SER A 227 38.23 3.89 -10.92
N HIS A 228 38.47 2.60 -11.12
CA HIS A 228 39.38 2.09 -12.13
C HIS A 228 38.83 2.15 -13.55
N ASP A 229 37.54 2.40 -13.73
CA ASP A 229 36.92 2.60 -15.03
C ASP A 229 37.02 4.07 -15.43
N TRP A 230 37.86 4.32 -16.46
CA TRP A 230 38.12 5.66 -16.99
C TRP A 230 36.90 6.41 -17.46
N ARG A 231 35.79 5.69 -17.73
CA ARG A 231 34.50 6.27 -18.16
C ARG A 231 33.74 6.91 -17.00
N MET A 232 33.93 6.43 -15.77
CA MET A 232 33.11 6.84 -14.63
C MET A 232 33.13 8.35 -14.35
N PRO A 233 34.27 9.06 -14.43
CA PRO A 233 34.27 10.51 -14.29
C PRO A 233 33.46 11.22 -15.35
N ARG A 234 33.47 10.73 -16.59
CA ARG A 234 32.61 11.28 -17.68
C ARG A 234 31.15 10.96 -17.49
N ILE A 235 30.84 9.75 -16.99
CA ILE A 235 29.45 9.40 -16.65
C ILE A 235 28.92 10.27 -15.50
N ALA A 236 29.78 10.66 -14.56
CA ALA A 236 29.42 11.60 -13.50
C ALA A 236 29.07 12.99 -14.04
N GLU A 237 29.82 13.47 -15.05
CA GLU A 237 29.53 14.73 -15.74
C GLU A 237 28.18 14.63 -16.50
N ILE A 238 27.90 13.51 -17.16
CA ILE A 238 26.61 13.24 -17.84
C ILE A 238 25.46 13.20 -16.83
N TYR A 239 25.70 12.65 -15.62
CA TYR A 239 24.66 12.58 -14.58
C TYR A 239 24.33 13.96 -14.00
N ALA A 240 25.27 14.88 -13.99
CA ALA A 240 25.10 16.26 -13.51
C ALA A 240 24.42 17.18 -14.55
N GLY A 241 24.52 16.87 -15.86
CA GLY A 241 23.92 17.61 -16.97
C GLY A 241 22.49 17.19 -17.26
#